data_dde983627bb178729d6d124018306dd4
#
_entry.id   dde983627bb178729d6d124018306dd4
#
_cell.length_a   1.000
_cell.length_b   1.000
_cell.length_c   1.000
_cell.angle_alpha   90.00
_cell.angle_beta   90.00
_cell.angle_gamma   90.00
#
_symmetry.space_group_name_H-M   'P 1'
#
loop_
_entity.id
_entity.type
_entity.pdbx_description
1 polymer ?
#
loop_
_entity_poly.entity_id
_entity_poly.type
_entity_poly.pdbx_seq_one_letter_code
_entity_poly.pdbx_strand_id
1 'polypeptide(L)'
;MTEPSVRPLAPGLKHSQSIVVTADLTPAHLRGDPIRVLATPEMIRLIEQTAIECVAPHLGPGQTTVGTRVDVAHLAATPEGMTVTVSVELIEVDRRRLGFRVEVRDELDEVARGTHERFVVDGAQRLPRLQDKVARWKGR
;
A
#
# COMPACT_ATOMS: atom_id res chain seq x y z
N MET A 1 -2.11 8.22 -35.37
CA MET A 1 -2.71 7.83 -34.10
C MET A 1 -1.66 7.99 -33.02
N THR A 2 -1.90 8.88 -32.11
CA THR A 2 -0.99 9.09 -31.00
C THR A 2 -1.23 8.02 -29.94
N GLU A 3 -0.19 7.32 -29.56
CA GLU A 3 -0.26 6.44 -28.40
C GLU A 3 -0.64 7.26 -27.17
N PRO A 4 -1.49 6.70 -26.26
CA PRO A 4 -1.74 7.40 -25.03
C PRO A 4 -0.42 7.59 -24.28
N SER A 5 0.01 8.82 -24.12
CA SER A 5 1.19 9.13 -23.35
C SER A 5 0.94 8.72 -21.91
N VAL A 6 1.85 7.91 -21.36
CA VAL A 6 1.86 7.61 -19.94
C VAL A 6 2.04 8.94 -19.22
N ARG A 7 1.07 9.33 -18.40
CA ARG A 7 1.21 10.54 -17.60
C ARG A 7 2.37 10.33 -16.63
N PRO A 8 3.32 11.27 -16.54
CA PRO A 8 4.44 11.10 -15.64
C PRO A 8 3.97 11.07 -14.18
N LEU A 9 4.72 10.35 -13.37
CA LEU A 9 4.53 10.42 -11.92
C LEU A 9 4.80 11.83 -11.45
N ALA A 10 3.84 12.41 -10.75
CA ALA A 10 3.96 13.76 -10.21
C ALA A 10 3.14 13.88 -8.92
N PRO A 11 3.56 14.73 -7.98
CA PRO A 11 2.77 15.00 -6.79
C PRO A 11 1.34 15.44 -7.16
N GLY A 12 0.39 15.02 -6.34
CA GLY A 12 -1.02 15.32 -6.53
C GLY A 12 -1.87 14.15 -7.01
N LEU A 13 -1.27 13.03 -7.39
CA LEU A 13 -2.03 11.82 -7.73
C LEU A 13 -2.72 11.29 -6.47
N LYS A 14 -3.99 10.95 -6.60
CA LYS A 14 -4.82 10.46 -5.50
C LYS A 14 -5.51 9.17 -5.90
N HIS A 15 -5.72 8.30 -4.93
CA HIS A 15 -6.50 7.08 -5.12
C HIS A 15 -7.13 6.67 -3.79
N SER A 16 -8.29 6.03 -3.86
CA SER A 16 -8.99 5.54 -2.68
C SER A 16 -9.55 4.16 -2.95
N GLN A 17 -9.59 3.32 -1.92
CA GLN A 17 -10.24 2.02 -1.91
C GLN A 17 -10.99 1.80 -0.62
N SER A 18 -12.09 1.05 -0.70
CA SER A 18 -12.89 0.69 0.46
C SER A 18 -13.04 -0.82 0.53
N ILE A 19 -13.02 -1.35 1.76
CA ILE A 19 -13.36 -2.75 2.02
C ILE A 19 -14.27 -2.85 3.24
N VAL A 20 -15.11 -3.88 3.25
CA VAL A 20 -15.86 -4.25 4.45
C VAL A 20 -14.95 -5.11 5.34
N VAL A 21 -14.91 -4.81 6.63
CA VAL A 21 -14.14 -5.61 7.58
C VAL A 21 -14.86 -6.96 7.78
N THR A 22 -14.23 -8.01 7.29
CA THR A 22 -14.71 -9.40 7.42
C THR A 22 -13.92 -10.13 8.49
N ALA A 23 -14.39 -11.29 8.92
CA ALA A 23 -13.76 -12.06 10.02
C ALA A 23 -12.29 -12.36 9.76
N ASP A 24 -11.92 -12.65 8.52
CA ASP A 24 -10.53 -12.95 8.13
C ASP A 24 -9.59 -11.76 8.21
N LEU A 25 -10.12 -10.54 8.31
CA LEU A 25 -9.34 -9.31 8.46
C LEU A 25 -9.14 -8.93 9.93
N THR A 26 -9.59 -9.76 10.87
CA THR A 26 -9.48 -9.50 12.31
C THR A 26 -8.31 -10.27 12.91
N PRO A 27 -7.68 -9.77 14.00
CA PRO A 27 -6.56 -10.47 14.62
C PRO A 27 -6.98 -11.82 15.20
N ALA A 28 -6.18 -12.86 14.93
CA ALA A 28 -6.49 -14.21 15.37
C ALA A 28 -6.60 -14.31 16.89
N HIS A 29 -5.75 -13.61 17.64
CA HIS A 29 -5.72 -13.63 19.10
C HIS A 29 -6.92 -12.92 19.76
N LEU A 30 -7.67 -12.10 19.00
CA LEU A 30 -8.84 -11.38 19.49
C LEU A 30 -10.16 -11.93 18.94
N ARG A 31 -10.13 -13.05 18.19
CA ARG A 31 -11.34 -13.61 17.57
C ARG A 31 -12.35 -14.13 18.57
N GLY A 32 -11.93 -14.39 19.82
CA GLY A 32 -12.82 -14.76 20.90
C GLY A 32 -13.60 -13.61 21.53
N ASP A 33 -13.27 -12.37 21.19
CA ASP A 33 -13.98 -11.22 21.72
C ASP A 33 -15.39 -11.10 21.10
N PRO A 34 -16.36 -10.53 21.85
CA PRO A 34 -17.72 -10.36 21.32
C PRO A 34 -17.77 -9.46 20.09
N ILE A 35 -16.86 -8.50 19.98
CA ILE A 35 -16.76 -7.59 18.81
C ILE A 35 -15.34 -7.73 18.26
N ARG A 36 -15.27 -8.17 17.00
CA ARG A 36 -14.00 -8.33 16.29
C ARG A 36 -13.69 -7.04 15.53
N VAL A 37 -12.42 -6.69 15.44
CA VAL A 37 -11.96 -5.43 14.85
C VAL A 37 -10.91 -5.68 13.78
N LEU A 38 -10.75 -4.71 12.88
CA LEU A 38 -9.76 -4.75 11.81
C LEU A 38 -8.34 -4.86 12.37
N ALA A 39 -7.58 -5.83 11.88
CA ALA A 39 -6.18 -6.01 12.25
C ALA A 39 -5.29 -4.94 11.58
N THR A 40 -4.33 -4.41 12.31
CA THR A 40 -3.37 -3.43 11.77
C THR A 40 -2.62 -3.95 10.55
N PRO A 41 -2.11 -5.18 10.49
CA PRO A 41 -1.44 -5.68 9.28
C PRO A 41 -2.34 -5.70 8.04
N GLU A 42 -3.62 -6.00 8.21
CA GLU A 42 -4.57 -6.00 7.10
C GLU A 42 -4.86 -4.59 6.60
N MET A 43 -4.92 -3.62 7.51
CA MET A 43 -5.02 -2.21 7.13
C MET A 43 -3.79 -1.77 6.34
N ILE A 44 -2.60 -2.16 6.76
CA ILE A 44 -1.35 -1.86 6.06
C ILE A 44 -1.35 -2.48 4.67
N ARG A 45 -1.81 -3.72 4.53
CA ARG A 45 -1.96 -4.38 3.23
C ARG A 45 -2.83 -3.56 2.29
N LEU A 46 -3.96 -3.06 2.78
CA LEU A 46 -4.86 -2.22 2.00
C LEU A 46 -4.20 -0.89 1.62
N ILE A 47 -3.44 -0.29 2.51
CA ILE A 47 -2.68 0.94 2.24
C ILE A 47 -1.70 0.70 1.09
N GLU A 48 -0.91 -0.38 1.16
CA GLU A 48 0.05 -0.71 0.11
C GLU A 48 -0.65 -0.96 -1.23
N GLN A 49 -1.74 -1.72 -1.22
CA GLN A 49 -2.50 -2.01 -2.44
C GLN A 49 -3.06 -0.74 -3.07
N THR A 50 -3.57 0.18 -2.25
CA THR A 50 -4.10 1.46 -2.72
C THR A 50 -2.99 2.31 -3.36
N ALA A 51 -1.82 2.34 -2.76
CA ALA A 51 -0.67 3.06 -3.30
C ALA A 51 -0.16 2.44 -4.62
N ILE A 52 -0.12 1.11 -4.71
CA ILE A 52 0.23 0.40 -5.95
C ILE A 52 -0.71 0.83 -7.08
N GLU A 53 -2.00 0.80 -6.83
CA GLU A 53 -3.00 1.16 -7.84
C GLU A 53 -2.96 2.64 -8.20
N CYS A 54 -2.62 3.50 -7.26
CA CYS A 54 -2.51 4.94 -7.49
C CYS A 54 -1.50 5.26 -8.60
N VAL A 55 -0.37 4.57 -8.62
CA VAL A 55 0.74 4.88 -9.53
C VAL A 55 0.86 3.92 -10.70
N ALA A 56 0.20 2.76 -10.66
CA ALA A 56 0.30 1.77 -11.73
C ALA A 56 0.05 2.32 -13.14
N PRO A 57 -0.96 3.18 -13.38
CA PRO A 57 -1.20 3.74 -14.71
C PRO A 57 -0.07 4.65 -15.22
N HIS A 58 0.82 5.07 -14.34
CA HIS A 58 1.91 6.02 -14.65
C HIS A 58 3.26 5.34 -14.79
N LEU A 59 3.31 4.02 -14.67
CA LEU A 59 4.56 3.26 -14.80
C LEU A 59 4.76 2.77 -16.23
N GLY A 60 6.02 2.63 -16.62
CA GLY A 60 6.38 2.05 -17.90
C GLY A 60 6.30 0.54 -17.91
N PRO A 61 6.46 -0.10 -19.11
CA PRO A 61 6.48 -1.55 -19.23
C PRO A 61 7.56 -2.18 -18.35
N GLY A 62 7.19 -3.25 -17.64
CA GLY A 62 8.11 -3.98 -16.78
C GLY A 62 8.43 -3.28 -15.46
N GLN A 63 7.83 -2.13 -15.21
CA GLN A 63 8.01 -1.40 -13.95
C GLN A 63 6.89 -1.72 -12.96
N THR A 64 7.26 -1.79 -11.70
CA THR A 64 6.33 -1.86 -10.56
C THR A 64 6.92 -1.09 -9.40
N THR A 65 6.28 -1.13 -8.26
CA THR A 65 6.81 -0.53 -7.03
C THR A 65 6.90 -1.56 -5.92
N VAL A 66 7.87 -1.36 -5.03
CA VAL A 66 7.98 -2.13 -3.78
C VAL A 66 7.88 -1.18 -2.61
N GLY A 67 7.23 -1.61 -1.54
CA GLY A 67 7.12 -0.84 -0.30
C GLY A 67 8.44 -0.84 0.45
N THR A 68 8.84 0.32 0.96
CA THR A 68 10.09 0.49 1.70
C THR A 68 9.88 1.04 3.10
N ARG A 69 8.76 1.71 3.34
CA ARG A 69 8.47 2.28 4.66
C ARG A 69 6.97 2.50 4.82
N VAL A 70 6.47 2.17 5.99
CA VAL A 70 5.10 2.51 6.44
C VAL A 70 5.22 3.15 7.80
N ASP A 71 4.70 4.36 7.93
CA ASP A 71 4.70 5.10 9.18
C ASP A 71 3.30 5.66 9.39
N VAL A 72 2.44 4.82 9.95
CA VAL A 72 1.03 5.17 10.19
C VAL A 72 0.67 4.87 11.64
N ALA A 73 -0.16 5.73 12.21
CA ALA A 73 -0.75 5.53 13.52
C ALA A 73 -2.15 4.95 13.33
N HIS A 74 -2.43 3.81 13.95
CA HIS A 74 -3.76 3.20 14.00
C HIS A 74 -4.50 3.80 15.20
N LEU A 75 -5.40 4.73 14.93
CA LEU A 75 -5.98 5.63 15.94
C LEU A 75 -7.31 5.12 16.50
N ALA A 76 -8.07 4.36 15.74
CA ALA A 76 -9.38 3.86 16.12
C ALA A 76 -9.60 2.46 15.60
N ALA A 77 -10.25 1.62 16.40
CA ALA A 77 -10.64 0.27 15.98
C ALA A 77 -11.88 0.33 15.08
N THR A 78 -11.93 -0.51 14.06
CA THR A 78 -13.10 -0.63 13.19
C THR A 78 -13.70 -2.02 13.39
N PRO A 79 -14.92 -2.11 13.94
CA PRO A 79 -15.63 -3.39 14.11
C PRO A 79 -15.91 -4.10 12.80
N GLU A 80 -15.95 -5.44 12.88
CA GLU A 80 -16.39 -6.30 11.79
C GLU A 80 -17.76 -5.86 11.27
N GLY A 81 -17.91 -5.80 9.96
CA GLY A 81 -19.13 -5.35 9.28
C GLY A 81 -19.10 -3.90 8.84
N MET A 82 -18.27 -3.08 9.47
CA MET A 82 -18.09 -1.70 9.02
C MET A 82 -17.15 -1.64 7.80
N THR A 83 -17.18 -0.51 7.11
CA THR A 83 -16.37 -0.28 5.92
C THR A 83 -15.22 0.66 6.25
N VAL A 84 -14.00 0.30 5.86
CA VAL A 84 -12.86 1.23 5.90
C VAL A 84 -12.53 1.71 4.50
N THR A 85 -12.19 2.98 4.40
CA THR A 85 -11.74 3.63 3.17
C THR A 85 -10.34 4.14 3.37
N VAL A 86 -9.41 3.66 2.54
CA VAL A 86 -8.04 4.16 2.49
C VAL A 86 -7.95 5.17 1.36
N SER A 87 -7.39 6.32 1.66
CA SER A 87 -7.07 7.35 0.67
C SER A 87 -5.58 7.63 0.71
N VAL A 88 -4.94 7.64 -0.45
CA VAL A 88 -3.53 7.99 -0.57
C VAL A 88 -3.38 9.15 -1.54
N GLU A 89 -2.39 9.97 -1.27
CA GLU A 89 -1.97 11.04 -2.17
C GLU A 89 -0.46 10.97 -2.34
N LEU A 90 -0.01 10.91 -3.59
CA LEU A 90 1.42 11.02 -3.91
C LEU A 90 1.84 12.46 -3.67
N ILE A 91 2.70 12.68 -2.67
CA ILE A 91 3.12 14.02 -2.24
C ILE A 91 4.56 14.33 -2.59
N GLU A 92 5.36 13.31 -2.88
CA GLU A 92 6.79 13.48 -3.19
C GLU A 92 7.23 12.45 -4.23
N VAL A 93 7.96 12.94 -5.23
CA VAL A 93 8.64 12.09 -6.21
C VAL A 93 10.10 12.55 -6.24
N ASP A 94 11.00 11.67 -5.79
CA ASP A 94 12.43 11.91 -5.82
C ASP A 94 13.10 10.76 -6.57
N ARG A 95 13.30 10.94 -7.88
CA ARG A 95 13.79 9.89 -8.79
C ARG A 95 12.82 8.69 -8.75
N ARG A 96 13.25 7.56 -8.19
CA ARG A 96 12.43 6.35 -8.07
C ARG A 96 11.72 6.23 -6.72
N ARG A 97 12.00 7.14 -5.79
CA ARG A 97 11.36 7.15 -4.47
C ARG A 97 10.04 7.92 -4.52
N LEU A 98 8.99 7.29 -4.06
CA LEU A 98 7.64 7.84 -4.04
C LEU A 98 7.17 7.95 -2.59
N GLY A 99 6.77 9.15 -2.18
CA GLY A 99 6.22 9.40 -0.85
C GLY A 99 4.73 9.68 -0.91
N PHE A 100 3.97 9.00 -0.07
CA PHE A 100 2.51 9.13 -0.02
C PHE A 100 2.06 9.65 1.34
N ARG A 101 1.03 10.48 1.32
CA ARG A 101 0.19 10.76 2.50
C ARG A 101 -0.92 9.72 2.55
N VAL A 102 -1.20 9.20 3.75
CA VAL A 102 -2.19 8.15 3.97
C VAL A 102 -3.24 8.62 4.96
N GLU A 103 -4.50 8.38 4.64
CA GLU A 103 -5.63 8.59 5.54
C GLU A 103 -6.56 7.38 5.44
N VAL A 104 -7.01 6.88 6.58
CA VAL A 104 -7.97 5.77 6.65
C VAL A 104 -9.15 6.21 7.52
N ARG A 105 -10.36 6.00 7.03
CA ARG A 105 -11.60 6.31 7.73
C ARG A 105 -12.56 5.15 7.70
N ASP A 106 -13.34 4.99 8.76
CA ASP A 106 -14.57 4.19 8.72
C ASP A 106 -15.78 5.13 8.70
N GLU A 107 -16.98 4.59 8.90
CA GLU A 107 -18.21 5.40 8.83
C GLU A 107 -18.29 6.46 9.92
N LEU A 108 -17.53 6.32 10.99
CA LEU A 108 -17.62 7.20 12.17
C LEU A 108 -16.34 7.96 12.47
N ASP A 109 -15.19 7.34 12.26
CA ASP A 109 -13.93 7.83 12.80
C ASP A 109 -12.82 7.91 11.76
N GLU A 110 -11.82 8.74 12.07
CA GLU A 110 -10.49 8.63 11.48
C GLU A 110 -9.82 7.41 12.10
N VAL A 111 -9.54 6.41 11.28
CA VAL A 111 -8.99 5.12 11.73
C VAL A 111 -7.48 5.16 11.79
N ALA A 112 -6.84 5.80 10.82
CA ALA A 112 -5.39 5.88 10.75
C ALA A 112 -4.95 7.06 9.88
N ARG A 113 -3.71 7.48 10.10
CA ARG A 113 -3.05 8.48 9.24
C ARG A 113 -1.55 8.34 9.35
N GLY A 114 -0.87 8.80 8.32
CA GLY A 114 0.58 8.79 8.27
C GLY A 114 1.12 8.90 6.88
N THR A 115 2.25 8.24 6.65
CA THR A 115 2.97 8.27 5.38
C THR A 115 3.37 6.87 4.95
N HIS A 116 3.60 6.71 3.66
CA HIS A 116 4.05 5.47 3.06
C HIS A 116 5.06 5.78 1.96
N GLU A 117 6.08 4.96 1.86
CA GLU A 117 7.12 5.12 0.86
C GLU A 117 7.23 3.87 -0.01
N ARG A 118 7.39 4.10 -1.31
CA ARG A 118 7.61 3.03 -2.27
C ARG A 118 8.72 3.40 -3.23
N PHE A 119 9.34 2.41 -3.86
CA PHE A 119 10.34 2.60 -4.90
C PHE A 119 9.91 1.95 -6.19
N VAL A 120 10.10 2.69 -7.29
CA VAL A 120 9.91 2.14 -8.64
C VAL A 120 11.06 1.19 -8.94
N VAL A 121 10.74 -0.02 -9.35
CA VAL A 121 11.71 -1.05 -9.72
C VAL A 121 11.43 -1.60 -11.11
N ASP A 122 12.50 -1.96 -11.82
CA ASP A 122 12.41 -2.66 -13.10
C ASP A 122 12.61 -4.16 -12.88
N GLY A 123 11.72 -4.98 -13.40
CA GLY A 123 11.85 -6.43 -13.31
C GLY A 123 13.15 -6.95 -13.89
N ALA A 124 13.58 -6.38 -15.01
CA ALA A 124 14.82 -6.78 -15.69
C ALA A 124 16.08 -6.53 -14.85
N GLN A 125 16.08 -5.51 -14.00
CA GLN A 125 17.23 -5.21 -13.12
C GLN A 125 17.12 -5.91 -11.77
N ARG A 126 15.90 -6.10 -11.27
CA ARG A 126 15.64 -6.67 -9.97
C ARG A 126 15.91 -8.17 -9.91
N LEU A 127 15.47 -8.90 -10.92
CA LEU A 127 15.54 -10.37 -10.94
C LEU A 127 16.98 -10.90 -10.84
N PRO A 128 17.97 -10.39 -11.64
CA PRO A 128 19.34 -10.87 -11.51
C PRO A 128 19.93 -10.70 -10.12
N ARG A 129 19.63 -9.60 -9.44
CA ARG A 129 20.11 -9.36 -8.08
C ARG A 129 19.55 -10.36 -7.08
N LEU A 130 18.28 -10.71 -7.23
CA LEU A 130 17.63 -11.70 -6.37
C LEU A 130 18.16 -13.09 -6.66
N GLN A 131 18.39 -13.44 -7.90
CA GLN A 131 18.99 -14.71 -8.30
C GLN A 131 20.40 -14.85 -7.71
N ASP A 132 21.19 -13.79 -7.75
CA ASP A 132 22.53 -13.76 -7.14
C ASP A 132 22.46 -13.96 -5.61
N LYS A 133 21.52 -13.30 -4.96
CA LYS A 133 21.33 -13.45 -3.51
C LYS A 133 20.95 -14.89 -3.15
N VAL A 134 20.07 -15.51 -3.90
CA VAL A 134 19.68 -16.91 -3.70
C VAL A 134 20.89 -17.83 -3.89
N ALA A 135 21.68 -17.61 -4.94
CA ALA A 135 22.86 -18.42 -5.23
C ALA A 135 23.90 -18.32 -4.10
N ARG A 136 24.15 -17.11 -3.60
CA ARG A 136 25.07 -16.91 -2.46
C ARG A 136 24.56 -17.58 -1.18
N TRP A 137 23.27 -17.53 -0.94
CA TRP A 137 22.66 -18.19 0.22
C TRP A 137 22.79 -19.71 0.14
N LYS A 138 22.49 -20.30 -1.03
CA LYS A 138 22.60 -21.76 -1.25
C LYS A 138 24.03 -22.26 -1.23
N GLY A 139 24.99 -21.40 -1.56
CA GLY A 139 26.42 -21.75 -1.57
C GLY A 139 27.11 -21.71 -0.19
N ARG A 140 26.36 -21.38 0.88
CA ARG A 140 26.92 -21.34 2.24
C ARG A 140 27.03 -22.72 2.84
#